data_686a4fe3b98cd11c77715e2b50d72a2a
#
_entry.id   686a4fe3b98cd11c77715e2b50d72a2a
#
_cell.length_a   1.000
_cell.length_b   1.000
_cell.length_c   1.000
_cell.angle_alpha   90.00
_cell.angle_beta   90.00
_cell.angle_gamma   90.00
#
_symmetry.space_group_name_H-M   'P 1'
#
loop_
_entity.id
_entity.type
_entity.pdbx_description
1 polymer ?
#
loop_
_entity_poly.entity_id
_entity_poly.type
_entity_poly.pdbx_seq_one_letter_code
_entity_poly.pdbx_strand_id
1 'polypeptide(L)'
;MKQRFLSLALTMFSLLWGQQVVAYDFEVNGIYYNLNSSYLTATVTFGDTPYKGMVIIPDSVIYKGKTLAVKLVGESAFANCSDLTAVQFGKNIGTIDDYAFKNCIKLTHLVIPSTISRIETGAFYGCSNLKELTFEDCVNYIGIGTNGSEKLSSAFDCKPEYLYMGRQLGYNSDYYNLDNSNLKTLIIGNQVKSISGFSGAQITSLSIPSSITTIGKNAFNNCKKLETVLFEDGLATVTCYESYSNGDYHSTFYECPLKELYLGRPIKPSDGYTIYEPFNYSSVSMITISNSLSSLCAFYGCLELKEIDIPASIEKIRSFGGCSSILSVKCRATTPPRMDLDYLPFFDNNTLLNGVLYVPSSSIDIYKADKNWGKFFDIQPLNEEGQYSPAKCKKPIINYDNKRISFSSNTPNVIFHHTITSPDIITGVNDGEILLSALYRISVYASRAGYDDSDETIAYLYWTEANLESSDIQTVRANARGLLIQSSDGFITISGLDNNETVSMYTVEGCLIENSKSISGTAIFNVGRTDKAVIIKIGNESIKIAL
;
A
#
# COMPACT_ATOMS: atom_id res chain seq x y z
N MET A 1 -21.83 -29.40 -14.60
CA MET A 1 -23.14 -29.93 -14.16
C MET A 1 -23.11 -31.39 -13.72
N LYS A 2 -22.40 -32.31 -14.39
CA LYS A 2 -22.35 -33.74 -14.00
C LYS A 2 -21.59 -34.04 -12.68
N GLN A 3 -20.56 -33.27 -12.29
CA GLN A 3 -19.86 -33.47 -11.02
C GLN A 3 -20.62 -32.96 -9.79
N ARG A 4 -21.45 -31.90 -9.92
CA ARG A 4 -22.27 -31.38 -8.81
C ARG A 4 -23.38 -32.35 -8.36
N PHE A 5 -23.90 -33.19 -9.26
CA PHE A 5 -24.87 -34.23 -8.90
C PHE A 5 -24.22 -35.42 -8.21
N LEU A 6 -22.94 -35.70 -8.48
CA LEU A 6 -22.24 -36.82 -7.87
C LEU A 6 -21.92 -36.57 -6.38
N SER A 7 -21.53 -35.32 -5.99
CA SER A 7 -21.23 -35.02 -4.59
C SER A 7 -22.49 -35.03 -3.70
N LEU A 8 -23.62 -34.51 -4.20
CA LEU A 8 -24.91 -34.57 -3.45
C LEU A 8 -25.46 -36.00 -3.37
N ALA A 9 -25.30 -36.80 -4.40
CA ALA A 9 -25.70 -38.22 -4.39
C ALA A 9 -24.84 -39.07 -3.47
N LEU A 10 -23.52 -38.79 -3.37
CA LEU A 10 -22.64 -39.49 -2.44
C LEU A 10 -22.96 -39.15 -0.97
N THR A 11 -23.29 -37.93 -0.64
CA THR A 11 -23.69 -37.56 0.74
C THR A 11 -25.04 -38.16 1.16
N MET A 12 -26.00 -38.35 0.24
CA MET A 12 -27.24 -39.05 0.54
C MET A 12 -27.03 -40.59 0.65
N PHE A 13 -26.08 -41.18 -0.09
CA PHE A 13 -25.80 -42.61 -0.06
C PHE A 13 -25.04 -43.06 1.20
N SER A 14 -24.20 -42.14 1.79
CA SER A 14 -23.47 -42.43 3.03
C SER A 14 -24.36 -42.53 4.28
N LEU A 15 -25.51 -41.88 4.28
CA LEU A 15 -26.51 -41.98 5.35
C LEU A 15 -27.22 -43.35 5.41
N LEU A 16 -27.17 -44.11 4.34
CA LEU A 16 -27.85 -45.42 4.22
C LEU A 16 -26.94 -46.64 4.53
N TRP A 17 -25.60 -46.49 4.49
CA TRP A 17 -24.69 -47.65 4.57
C TRP A 17 -23.59 -47.51 5.63
N GLY A 18 -23.57 -46.44 6.42
CA GLY A 18 -22.63 -46.32 7.55
C GLY A 18 -21.13 -46.25 7.16
N GLN A 19 -20.80 -46.13 5.88
CA GLN A 19 -19.44 -45.85 5.44
C GLN A 19 -19.22 -44.35 5.45
N GLN A 20 -18.30 -43.89 6.27
CA GLN A 20 -17.79 -42.51 6.20
C GLN A 20 -17.20 -42.31 4.80
N VAL A 21 -17.83 -41.46 3.98
CA VAL A 21 -17.22 -40.99 2.74
C VAL A 21 -16.12 -40.03 3.15
N VAL A 22 -14.88 -40.48 3.09
CA VAL A 22 -13.72 -39.63 3.36
C VAL A 22 -13.65 -38.60 2.24
N ALA A 23 -13.76 -37.34 2.61
CA ALA A 23 -13.81 -36.21 1.67
C ALA A 23 -12.43 -35.83 1.09
N TYR A 24 -11.38 -36.56 1.45
CA TYR A 24 -9.99 -36.34 1.05
C TYR A 24 -9.27 -37.65 0.76
N ASP A 25 -8.18 -37.60 -0.02
CA ASP A 25 -7.39 -38.78 -0.36
C ASP A 25 -6.31 -39.08 0.68
N PHE A 26 -5.75 -38.06 1.33
CA PHE A 26 -4.71 -38.20 2.36
C PHE A 26 -4.56 -36.96 3.21
N GLU A 27 -3.91 -37.09 4.36
CA GLU A 27 -3.57 -36.05 5.31
C GLU A 27 -2.05 -35.97 5.51
N VAL A 28 -1.52 -34.76 5.62
CA VAL A 28 -0.13 -34.49 6.03
C VAL A 28 -0.12 -33.28 6.96
N ASN A 29 0.41 -33.45 8.18
CA ASN A 29 0.56 -32.40 9.19
C ASN A 29 -0.75 -31.63 9.50
N GLY A 30 -1.86 -32.34 9.58
CA GLY A 30 -3.17 -31.74 9.88
C GLY A 30 -3.82 -31.02 8.72
N ILE A 31 -3.28 -31.12 7.51
CA ILE A 31 -3.88 -30.58 6.29
C ILE A 31 -4.33 -31.73 5.40
N TYR A 32 -5.56 -31.64 4.93
CA TYR A 32 -6.21 -32.64 4.09
C TYR A 32 -6.04 -32.31 2.61
N TYR A 33 -5.80 -33.35 1.79
CA TYR A 33 -5.46 -33.19 0.38
C TYR A 33 -6.23 -34.13 -0.52
N ASN A 34 -6.61 -33.66 -1.70
CA ASN A 34 -7.03 -34.49 -2.84
C ASN A 34 -5.89 -34.58 -3.84
N LEU A 35 -5.68 -35.78 -4.35
CA LEU A 35 -4.66 -36.10 -5.34
C LEU A 35 -5.17 -35.81 -6.76
N ASN A 36 -4.45 -34.98 -7.49
CA ASN A 36 -4.58 -34.95 -8.94
C ASN A 36 -3.56 -35.89 -9.57
N SER A 37 -3.99 -37.11 -9.85
CA SER A 37 -3.12 -38.20 -10.36
C SER A 37 -2.57 -37.90 -11.77
N SER A 38 -3.31 -37.15 -12.59
CA SER A 38 -2.92 -36.82 -13.96
C SER A 38 -1.73 -35.85 -14.01
N TYR A 39 -1.65 -34.93 -13.06
CA TYR A 39 -0.60 -33.92 -13.00
C TYR A 39 0.38 -34.09 -11.85
N LEU A 40 0.21 -35.13 -11.01
CA LEU A 40 0.98 -35.34 -9.78
C LEU A 40 1.02 -34.11 -8.87
N THR A 41 -0.13 -33.53 -8.61
CA THR A 41 -0.30 -32.37 -7.72
C THR A 41 -1.29 -32.66 -6.61
N ALA A 42 -1.22 -31.90 -5.53
CA ALA A 42 -2.16 -31.96 -4.43
C ALA A 42 -3.01 -30.69 -4.39
N THR A 43 -4.29 -30.87 -4.05
CA THR A 43 -5.25 -29.80 -3.78
C THR A 43 -5.59 -29.84 -2.30
N VAL A 44 -5.47 -28.70 -1.59
CA VAL A 44 -5.96 -28.60 -0.20
C VAL A 44 -7.48 -28.71 -0.21
N THR A 45 -8.02 -29.53 0.69
CA THR A 45 -9.48 -29.75 0.79
C THR A 45 -9.93 -29.74 2.25
N PHE A 46 -11.24 -29.81 2.49
CA PHE A 46 -11.78 -29.98 3.84
C PHE A 46 -11.58 -31.43 4.33
N GLY A 47 -11.54 -31.57 5.64
CA GLY A 47 -11.39 -32.89 6.26
C GLY A 47 -12.39 -33.10 7.39
N ASP A 48 -12.14 -34.14 8.19
CA ASP A 48 -13.03 -34.56 9.28
C ASP A 48 -13.13 -33.53 10.41
N THR A 49 -12.13 -32.66 10.54
CA THR A 49 -12.11 -31.60 11.56
C THR A 49 -11.86 -30.23 10.93
N PRO A 50 -12.59 -29.19 11.38
CA PRO A 50 -12.33 -27.83 10.93
C PRO A 50 -10.91 -27.36 11.28
N TYR A 51 -10.27 -26.66 10.36
CA TYR A 51 -8.98 -26.03 10.60
C TYR A 51 -9.08 -24.91 11.65
N LYS A 52 -8.04 -24.76 12.47
CA LYS A 52 -7.99 -23.80 13.59
C LYS A 52 -6.66 -23.09 13.66
N GLY A 53 -6.64 -21.89 14.25
CA GLY A 53 -5.42 -21.12 14.45
C GLY A 53 -4.78 -20.70 13.14
N MET A 54 -3.45 -20.74 13.10
CA MET A 54 -2.68 -20.45 11.88
C MET A 54 -2.45 -21.74 11.09
N VAL A 55 -2.74 -21.72 9.80
CA VAL A 55 -2.46 -22.82 8.88
C VAL A 55 -1.39 -22.40 7.90
N ILE A 56 -0.33 -23.21 7.77
CA ILE A 56 0.75 -23.02 6.79
C ILE A 56 0.60 -24.10 5.71
N ILE A 57 0.19 -23.69 4.53
CA ILE A 57 0.09 -24.56 3.37
C ILE A 57 1.48 -24.70 2.75
N PRO A 58 2.07 -25.91 2.67
CA PRO A 58 3.41 -26.09 2.14
C PRO A 58 3.45 -25.96 0.61
N ASP A 59 4.65 -25.76 0.06
CA ASP A 59 4.88 -25.76 -1.38
C ASP A 59 4.59 -27.14 -2.01
N SER A 60 4.89 -28.20 -1.27
CA SER A 60 4.69 -29.60 -1.71
C SER A 60 4.50 -30.53 -0.52
N VAL A 61 3.93 -31.71 -0.78
CA VAL A 61 3.74 -32.79 0.19
C VAL A 61 4.24 -34.09 -0.38
N ILE A 62 4.62 -35.03 0.51
CA ILE A 62 5.04 -36.37 0.11
C ILE A 62 3.88 -37.32 0.37
N TYR A 63 3.45 -38.04 -0.68
CA TYR A 63 2.44 -39.08 -0.59
C TYR A 63 2.89 -40.33 -1.34
N LYS A 64 2.92 -41.46 -0.67
CA LYS A 64 3.39 -42.78 -1.21
C LYS A 64 4.74 -42.69 -1.92
N GLY A 65 5.70 -41.94 -1.30
CA GLY A 65 7.05 -41.76 -1.82
C GLY A 65 7.19 -40.81 -3.02
N LYS A 66 6.11 -40.11 -3.43
CA LYS A 66 6.13 -39.10 -4.49
C LYS A 66 5.93 -37.72 -3.91
N THR A 67 6.73 -36.78 -4.38
CA THR A 67 6.55 -35.35 -4.06
C THR A 67 5.47 -34.75 -4.96
N LEU A 68 4.43 -34.20 -4.36
CA LEU A 68 3.30 -33.56 -5.03
C LEU A 68 3.34 -32.08 -4.77
N ALA A 69 3.39 -31.24 -5.79
CA ALA A 69 3.26 -29.78 -5.63
C ALA A 69 1.83 -29.44 -5.19
N VAL A 70 1.70 -28.58 -4.16
CA VAL A 70 0.38 -28.09 -3.72
C VAL A 70 0.01 -26.88 -4.57
N LYS A 71 -0.94 -27.03 -5.49
CA LYS A 71 -1.24 -26.06 -6.54
C LYS A 71 -2.52 -25.25 -6.32
N LEU A 72 -3.44 -25.78 -5.51
CA LEU A 72 -4.79 -25.28 -5.41
C LEU A 72 -5.28 -25.36 -3.96
N VAL A 73 -5.93 -24.30 -3.50
CA VAL A 73 -6.86 -24.38 -2.37
C VAL A 73 -8.23 -24.66 -2.96
N GLY A 74 -8.73 -25.88 -2.76
CA GLY A 74 -9.93 -26.37 -3.41
C GLY A 74 -11.22 -25.75 -2.90
N GLU A 75 -12.32 -26.03 -3.62
CA GLU A 75 -13.66 -25.58 -3.27
C GLU A 75 -14.00 -25.92 -1.81
N SER A 76 -14.42 -24.90 -1.05
CA SER A 76 -14.84 -25.02 0.35
C SER A 76 -13.79 -25.61 1.30
N ALA A 77 -12.50 -25.64 0.95
CA ALA A 77 -11.43 -26.30 1.72
C ALA A 77 -11.36 -25.86 3.19
N PHE A 78 -11.56 -24.61 3.48
CA PHE A 78 -11.59 -24.00 4.82
C PHE A 78 -12.98 -23.44 5.18
N ALA A 79 -14.03 -23.83 4.46
CA ALA A 79 -15.35 -23.28 4.71
C ALA A 79 -15.83 -23.56 6.14
N ASN A 80 -16.38 -22.53 6.79
CA ASN A 80 -16.86 -22.55 8.19
C ASN A 80 -15.78 -22.84 9.25
N CYS A 81 -14.49 -22.70 8.91
CA CYS A 81 -13.40 -22.77 9.88
C CYS A 81 -13.39 -21.47 10.73
N SER A 82 -14.38 -21.34 11.61
CA SER A 82 -14.60 -20.15 12.44
C SER A 82 -13.44 -19.83 13.38
N ASP A 83 -12.59 -20.80 13.70
CA ASP A 83 -11.40 -20.67 14.54
C ASP A 83 -10.11 -20.48 13.76
N LEU A 84 -10.14 -20.41 12.43
CA LEU A 84 -9.00 -20.08 11.59
C LEU A 84 -8.64 -18.60 11.76
N THR A 85 -7.42 -18.32 12.24
CA THR A 85 -6.97 -16.97 12.54
C THR A 85 -6.02 -16.40 11.48
N ALA A 86 -5.26 -17.26 10.81
CA ALA A 86 -4.32 -16.89 9.75
C ALA A 86 -4.11 -18.04 8.77
N VAL A 87 -3.74 -17.69 7.54
CA VAL A 87 -3.29 -18.64 6.53
C VAL A 87 -2.03 -18.12 5.85
N GLN A 88 -1.06 -18.99 5.66
CA GLN A 88 0.12 -18.73 4.84
C GLN A 88 0.09 -19.68 3.65
N PHE A 89 0.18 -19.13 2.45
CA PHE A 89 0.15 -19.91 1.21
C PHE A 89 1.54 -20.32 0.79
N GLY A 90 1.70 -21.58 0.37
CA GLY A 90 2.92 -22.07 -0.27
C GLY A 90 3.13 -21.45 -1.65
N LYS A 91 4.39 -21.39 -2.07
CA LYS A 91 4.83 -20.75 -3.34
C LYS A 91 4.27 -21.38 -4.62
N ASN A 92 3.71 -22.58 -4.53
CA ASN A 92 3.14 -23.28 -5.68
C ASN A 92 1.63 -23.08 -5.83
N ILE A 93 0.97 -22.42 -4.86
CA ILE A 93 -0.46 -22.13 -4.95
C ILE A 93 -0.68 -21.07 -6.04
N GLY A 94 -1.47 -21.43 -7.04
CA GLY A 94 -1.85 -20.55 -8.15
C GLY A 94 -3.31 -20.09 -8.10
N THR A 95 -4.16 -20.85 -7.41
CA THR A 95 -5.61 -20.58 -7.38
C THR A 95 -6.20 -20.83 -5.99
N ILE A 96 -7.14 -19.99 -5.61
CA ILE A 96 -8.07 -20.18 -4.48
C ILE A 96 -9.46 -20.36 -5.08
N ASP A 97 -10.05 -21.54 -4.88
CA ASP A 97 -11.30 -21.96 -5.53
C ASP A 97 -12.56 -21.42 -4.83
N ASP A 98 -13.72 -21.70 -5.38
CA ASP A 98 -15.03 -21.23 -4.90
C ASP A 98 -15.22 -21.50 -3.40
N TYR A 99 -15.64 -20.48 -2.67
CA TYR A 99 -15.97 -20.58 -1.24
C TYR A 99 -14.85 -21.15 -0.34
N ALA A 100 -13.61 -21.17 -0.79
CA ALA A 100 -12.49 -21.84 -0.12
C ALA A 100 -12.35 -21.44 1.36
N PHE A 101 -12.54 -20.18 1.71
CA PHE A 101 -12.47 -19.64 3.08
C PHE A 101 -13.81 -19.05 3.55
N LYS A 102 -14.93 -19.54 3.01
CA LYS A 102 -16.26 -19.05 3.40
C LYS A 102 -16.46 -19.11 4.92
N ASN A 103 -16.95 -18.00 5.52
CA ASN A 103 -17.25 -17.91 6.96
C ASN A 103 -16.04 -18.14 7.89
N CYS A 104 -14.81 -17.85 7.48
CA CYS A 104 -13.65 -17.81 8.37
C CYS A 104 -13.67 -16.51 9.18
N ILE A 105 -14.55 -16.45 10.18
CA ILE A 105 -14.87 -15.20 10.89
C ILE A 105 -13.76 -14.68 11.82
N LYS A 106 -12.76 -15.50 12.18
CA LYS A 106 -11.58 -15.05 12.95
C LYS A 106 -10.39 -14.65 12.09
N LEU A 107 -10.50 -14.76 10.76
CA LEU A 107 -9.47 -14.28 9.85
C LEU A 107 -9.52 -12.74 9.81
N THR A 108 -8.47 -12.09 10.32
CA THR A 108 -8.42 -10.63 10.45
C THR A 108 -7.50 -9.96 9.45
N HIS A 109 -6.50 -10.68 8.95
CA HIS A 109 -5.55 -10.21 7.95
C HIS A 109 -5.28 -11.32 6.93
N LEU A 110 -5.03 -10.92 5.70
CA LEU A 110 -4.79 -11.83 4.59
C LEU A 110 -3.74 -11.26 3.65
N VAL A 111 -2.72 -12.05 3.36
CA VAL A 111 -1.73 -11.76 2.32
C VAL A 111 -1.99 -12.71 1.15
N ILE A 112 -2.23 -12.15 -0.02
CA ILE A 112 -2.35 -12.88 -1.29
C ILE A 112 -1.00 -12.83 -2.00
N PRO A 113 -0.22 -13.92 -2.01
CA PRO A 113 1.09 -13.96 -2.64
C PRO A 113 1.04 -13.69 -4.15
N SER A 114 2.17 -13.25 -4.68
CA SER A 114 2.35 -12.98 -6.13
C SER A 114 2.12 -14.20 -7.02
N THR A 115 2.27 -15.40 -6.47
CA THR A 115 2.03 -16.68 -7.17
C THR A 115 0.55 -16.98 -7.43
N ILE A 116 -0.35 -16.47 -6.59
CA ILE A 116 -1.80 -16.67 -6.78
C ILE A 116 -2.27 -15.76 -7.92
N SER A 117 -2.67 -16.37 -9.01
CA SER A 117 -3.16 -15.69 -10.22
C SER A 117 -4.68 -15.64 -10.31
N ARG A 118 -5.39 -16.38 -9.43
CA ARG A 118 -6.83 -16.50 -9.51
C ARG A 118 -7.48 -16.72 -8.13
N ILE A 119 -8.58 -16.00 -7.89
CA ILE A 119 -9.45 -16.14 -6.72
C ILE A 119 -10.87 -16.29 -7.23
N GLU A 120 -11.50 -17.42 -6.96
CA GLU A 120 -12.85 -17.72 -7.47
C GLU A 120 -13.96 -17.09 -6.62
N THR A 121 -15.19 -17.26 -7.09
CA THR A 121 -16.38 -16.65 -6.51
C THR A 121 -16.59 -17.06 -5.05
N GLY A 122 -16.85 -16.09 -4.18
CA GLY A 122 -17.14 -16.35 -2.76
C GLY A 122 -15.97 -16.91 -1.96
N ALA A 123 -14.73 -16.92 -2.50
CA ALA A 123 -13.57 -17.51 -1.83
C ALA A 123 -13.41 -17.05 -0.37
N PHE A 124 -13.70 -15.79 -0.07
CA PHE A 124 -13.65 -15.19 1.26
C PHE A 124 -15.02 -14.63 1.71
N TYR A 125 -16.12 -15.20 1.18
CA TYR A 125 -17.47 -14.79 1.56
C TYR A 125 -17.71 -15.02 3.05
N GLY A 126 -18.27 -14.03 3.75
CA GLY A 126 -18.53 -14.13 5.19
C GLY A 126 -17.30 -14.01 6.10
N CYS A 127 -16.13 -13.65 5.58
CA CYS A 127 -14.95 -13.29 6.38
C CYS A 127 -15.10 -11.89 6.97
N SER A 128 -16.11 -11.69 7.81
CA SER A 128 -16.59 -10.37 8.28
C SER A 128 -15.57 -9.57 9.10
N ASN A 129 -14.57 -10.22 9.67
CA ASN A 129 -13.51 -9.57 10.46
C ASN A 129 -12.21 -9.37 9.69
N LEU A 130 -12.19 -9.62 8.38
CA LEU A 130 -11.01 -9.39 7.54
C LEU A 130 -10.82 -7.88 7.33
N LYS A 131 -9.89 -7.31 8.08
CA LYS A 131 -9.62 -5.87 8.13
C LYS A 131 -8.41 -5.45 7.33
N GLU A 132 -7.45 -6.34 7.17
CA GLU A 132 -6.19 -6.05 6.49
C GLU A 132 -6.06 -7.00 5.29
N LEU A 133 -5.99 -6.41 4.10
CA LEU A 133 -5.87 -7.16 2.85
C LEU A 133 -4.66 -6.66 2.07
N THR A 134 -3.76 -7.59 1.76
CA THR A 134 -2.53 -7.31 1.01
C THR A 134 -2.46 -8.19 -0.22
N PHE A 135 -2.30 -7.58 -1.39
CA PHE A 135 -1.93 -8.26 -2.63
C PHE A 135 -0.46 -7.96 -2.93
N GLU A 136 0.40 -8.96 -2.88
CA GLU A 136 1.83 -8.78 -3.16
C GLU A 136 2.10 -8.24 -4.56
N ASP A 137 3.25 -7.57 -4.70
CA ASP A 137 3.70 -7.01 -5.98
C ASP A 137 3.84 -8.08 -7.06
N CYS A 138 3.18 -7.83 -8.18
CA CYS A 138 3.28 -8.70 -9.36
C CYS A 138 2.91 -7.92 -10.63
N VAL A 139 3.64 -8.15 -11.72
CA VAL A 139 3.35 -7.56 -13.03
C VAL A 139 2.06 -8.10 -13.64
N ASN A 140 1.66 -9.31 -13.26
CA ASN A 140 0.44 -9.93 -13.75
C ASN A 140 -0.76 -9.51 -12.89
N TYR A 141 -1.88 -9.27 -13.51
CA TYR A 141 -3.14 -9.07 -12.79
C TYR A 141 -3.61 -10.38 -12.12
N ILE A 142 -4.44 -10.25 -11.10
CA ILE A 142 -5.13 -11.39 -10.49
C ILE A 142 -6.55 -11.48 -11.06
N GLY A 143 -6.93 -12.65 -11.57
CA GLY A 143 -8.29 -12.93 -12.03
C GLY A 143 -9.23 -13.15 -10.84
N ILE A 144 -10.43 -12.57 -10.91
CA ILE A 144 -11.47 -12.73 -9.90
C ILE A 144 -12.68 -13.43 -10.51
N GLY A 145 -13.20 -14.45 -9.79
CA GLY A 145 -14.36 -15.25 -10.19
C GLY A 145 -14.08 -16.24 -11.33
N THR A 146 -15.07 -17.03 -11.67
CA THR A 146 -14.97 -18.20 -12.56
C THR A 146 -14.40 -17.89 -13.94
N ASN A 147 -14.64 -16.68 -14.45
CA ASN A 147 -14.10 -16.24 -15.74
C ASN A 147 -12.94 -15.23 -15.60
N GLY A 148 -12.45 -14.97 -14.38
CA GLY A 148 -11.40 -13.98 -14.11
C GLY A 148 -11.81 -12.52 -14.35
N SER A 149 -13.09 -12.26 -14.57
CA SER A 149 -13.65 -10.95 -14.93
C SER A 149 -14.76 -10.49 -13.99
N GLU A 150 -14.90 -11.13 -12.82
CA GLU A 150 -15.89 -10.72 -11.82
C GLU A 150 -15.36 -9.58 -10.95
N LYS A 151 -16.27 -8.94 -10.22
CA LYS A 151 -15.92 -7.89 -9.27
C LYS A 151 -15.22 -8.46 -8.06
N LEU A 152 -14.33 -7.68 -7.43
CA LEU A 152 -13.62 -8.11 -6.22
C LEU A 152 -14.60 -8.48 -5.09
N SER A 153 -15.76 -7.80 -5.00
CA SER A 153 -16.83 -8.14 -4.06
C SER A 153 -17.47 -9.52 -4.27
N SER A 154 -17.28 -10.15 -5.42
CA SER A 154 -17.74 -11.53 -5.61
C SER A 154 -16.88 -12.55 -4.91
N ALA A 155 -15.61 -12.25 -4.68
CA ALA A 155 -14.68 -13.09 -3.95
C ALA A 155 -14.59 -12.71 -2.45
N PHE A 156 -14.73 -11.42 -2.12
CA PHE A 156 -14.54 -10.87 -0.78
C PHE A 156 -15.82 -10.18 -0.28
N ASP A 157 -16.39 -10.68 0.80
CA ASP A 157 -17.46 -10.02 1.56
C ASP A 157 -16.86 -9.49 2.88
N CYS A 158 -16.09 -8.43 2.77
CA CYS A 158 -15.41 -7.80 3.91
C CYS A 158 -15.37 -6.27 3.75
N LYS A 159 -15.09 -5.59 4.86
CA LYS A 159 -14.92 -4.13 4.92
C LYS A 159 -13.52 -3.82 5.44
N PRO A 160 -12.49 -3.87 4.57
CA PRO A 160 -11.12 -3.68 5.01
C PRO A 160 -10.90 -2.26 5.56
N GLU A 161 -10.07 -2.17 6.59
CA GLU A 161 -9.54 -0.91 7.11
C GLU A 161 -8.22 -0.52 6.43
N TYR A 162 -7.49 -1.53 5.96
CA TYR A 162 -6.21 -1.42 5.26
C TYR A 162 -6.23 -2.27 3.99
N LEU A 163 -5.78 -1.68 2.88
CA LEU A 163 -5.58 -2.36 1.61
C LEU A 163 -4.24 -1.97 0.99
N TYR A 164 -3.41 -2.97 0.72
CA TYR A 164 -2.24 -2.85 -0.14
C TYR A 164 -2.50 -3.51 -1.48
N MET A 165 -2.36 -2.74 -2.57
CA MET A 165 -2.53 -3.20 -3.93
C MET A 165 -1.17 -3.28 -4.63
N GLY A 166 -0.44 -4.38 -4.50
CA GLY A 166 0.85 -4.59 -5.15
C GLY A 166 0.74 -4.92 -6.64
N ARG A 167 -0.45 -5.17 -7.16
CA ARG A 167 -0.72 -5.53 -8.56
C ARG A 167 -2.11 -5.16 -9.01
N GLN A 168 -2.34 -5.22 -10.31
CA GLN A 168 -3.65 -5.01 -10.90
C GLN A 168 -4.64 -6.08 -10.42
N LEU A 169 -5.79 -5.65 -9.88
CA LEU A 169 -6.87 -6.52 -9.45
C LEU A 169 -7.93 -6.59 -10.55
N GLY A 170 -8.12 -7.77 -11.14
CA GLY A 170 -9.02 -7.97 -12.27
C GLY A 170 -8.49 -7.41 -13.60
N TYR A 171 -9.20 -7.73 -14.68
CA TYR A 171 -8.82 -7.34 -16.04
C TYR A 171 -9.01 -5.83 -16.31
N ASN A 172 -10.05 -5.23 -15.72
CA ASN A 172 -10.36 -3.80 -15.82
C ASN A 172 -10.46 -3.15 -14.44
N SER A 173 -10.13 -1.85 -14.36
CA SER A 173 -10.28 -1.06 -13.14
C SER A 173 -11.73 -1.00 -12.60
N ASP A 174 -12.73 -1.20 -13.45
CA ASP A 174 -14.16 -1.15 -13.06
C ASP A 174 -14.62 -2.31 -12.17
N TYR A 175 -13.73 -3.28 -11.91
CA TYR A 175 -14.00 -4.46 -11.08
C TYR A 175 -13.60 -4.31 -9.59
N TYR A 176 -13.00 -3.17 -9.19
CA TYR A 176 -12.72 -2.89 -7.78
C TYR A 176 -14.02 -2.44 -7.07
N ASN A 177 -14.76 -3.35 -6.53
CA ASN A 177 -16.01 -3.03 -5.85
C ASN A 177 -16.06 -3.72 -4.48
N LEU A 178 -15.04 -3.44 -3.64
CA LEU A 178 -15.08 -3.76 -2.21
C LEU A 178 -15.96 -2.75 -1.48
N ASP A 179 -16.50 -3.13 -0.35
CA ASP A 179 -17.10 -2.17 0.58
C ASP A 179 -15.99 -1.36 1.26
N ASN A 180 -15.74 -0.17 0.75
CA ASN A 180 -14.68 0.73 1.23
C ASN A 180 -15.11 1.62 2.40
N SER A 181 -16.31 1.41 2.96
CA SER A 181 -16.86 2.27 4.02
C SER A 181 -15.98 2.38 5.27
N ASN A 182 -15.09 1.41 5.50
CA ASN A 182 -14.15 1.37 6.61
C ASN A 182 -12.68 1.60 6.19
N LEU A 183 -12.40 1.73 4.89
CA LEU A 183 -11.02 1.79 4.38
C LEU A 183 -10.34 3.11 4.80
N LYS A 184 -9.37 3.01 5.69
CA LYS A 184 -8.59 4.13 6.24
C LYS A 184 -7.23 4.29 5.58
N THR A 185 -6.67 3.18 5.10
CA THR A 185 -5.36 3.15 4.47
C THR A 185 -5.44 2.41 3.15
N LEU A 186 -5.11 3.10 2.07
CA LEU A 186 -4.94 2.54 0.73
C LEU A 186 -3.53 2.79 0.26
N ILE A 187 -2.79 1.73 -0.03
CA ILE A 187 -1.45 1.81 -0.61
C ILE A 187 -1.50 1.15 -1.99
N ILE A 188 -1.02 1.87 -2.98
CA ILE A 188 -0.99 1.42 -4.38
C ILE A 188 0.46 1.15 -4.76
N GLY A 189 0.75 -0.09 -5.13
CA GLY A 189 2.09 -0.51 -5.54
C GLY A 189 2.42 -0.13 -6.99
N ASN A 190 3.72 -0.12 -7.29
CA ASN A 190 4.26 0.32 -8.59
C ASN A 190 3.97 -0.62 -9.77
N GLN A 191 3.29 -1.73 -9.57
CA GLN A 191 2.85 -2.62 -10.64
C GLN A 191 1.40 -2.33 -11.11
N VAL A 192 0.66 -1.51 -10.35
CA VAL A 192 -0.71 -1.11 -10.69
C VAL A 192 -0.69 -0.04 -11.77
N LYS A 193 -1.50 -0.21 -12.82
CA LYS A 193 -1.60 0.71 -13.97
C LYS A 193 -2.89 1.51 -13.98
N SER A 194 -3.95 0.96 -13.40
CA SER A 194 -5.25 1.61 -13.34
C SER A 194 -5.95 1.36 -12.02
N ILE A 195 -6.70 2.34 -11.54
CA ILE A 195 -7.45 2.28 -10.28
C ILE A 195 -8.85 2.85 -10.45
N SER A 196 -9.82 2.26 -9.74
CA SER A 196 -11.19 2.76 -9.58
C SER A 196 -11.86 2.11 -8.36
N GLY A 197 -13.11 2.50 -8.07
CA GLY A 197 -13.94 1.76 -7.10
C GLY A 197 -13.65 2.01 -5.62
N PHE A 198 -12.98 3.12 -5.27
CA PHE A 198 -12.74 3.53 -3.88
C PHE A 198 -13.67 4.65 -3.41
N SER A 199 -14.82 4.78 -4.05
CA SER A 199 -15.83 5.76 -3.66
C SER A 199 -16.24 5.55 -2.20
N GLY A 200 -16.32 6.65 -1.44
CA GLY A 200 -16.72 6.63 -0.03
C GLY A 200 -15.66 6.13 0.95
N ALA A 201 -14.43 5.84 0.51
CA ALA A 201 -13.35 5.44 1.39
C ALA A 201 -13.05 6.51 2.47
N GLN A 202 -12.63 6.04 3.65
CA GLN A 202 -12.34 6.88 4.81
C GLN A 202 -10.85 7.29 4.88
N ILE A 203 -10.13 7.19 3.77
CA ILE A 203 -8.73 7.61 3.66
C ILE A 203 -8.61 9.13 3.85
N THR A 204 -7.53 9.57 4.48
CA THR A 204 -7.24 11.00 4.69
C THR A 204 -6.22 11.54 3.70
N SER A 205 -5.39 10.66 3.17
CA SER A 205 -4.36 10.96 2.19
C SER A 205 -4.25 9.85 1.16
N LEU A 206 -3.79 10.20 -0.05
CA LEU A 206 -3.64 9.28 -1.16
C LEU A 206 -2.38 9.60 -1.96
N SER A 207 -1.50 8.62 -2.13
CA SER A 207 -0.41 8.69 -3.10
C SER A 207 -0.80 7.90 -4.36
N ILE A 208 -0.65 8.53 -5.51
CA ILE A 208 -0.85 7.94 -6.84
C ILE A 208 0.53 7.66 -7.45
N PRO A 209 1.01 6.41 -7.45
CA PRO A 209 2.33 6.04 -7.94
C PRO A 209 2.53 6.40 -9.41
N SER A 210 3.79 6.59 -9.79
CA SER A 210 4.17 6.92 -11.18
C SER A 210 3.76 5.85 -12.21
N SER A 211 3.48 4.65 -11.77
CA SER A 211 2.96 3.54 -12.58
C SER A 211 1.52 3.73 -13.08
N ILE A 212 0.69 4.50 -12.35
CA ILE A 212 -0.73 4.69 -12.69
C ILE A 212 -0.84 5.57 -13.93
N THR A 213 -1.53 5.08 -14.93
CA THR A 213 -1.87 5.84 -16.16
C THR A 213 -3.35 6.13 -16.29
N THR A 214 -4.18 5.44 -15.50
CA THR A 214 -5.64 5.57 -15.59
C THR A 214 -6.29 5.59 -14.21
N ILE A 215 -7.15 6.57 -13.99
CA ILE A 215 -8.06 6.62 -12.85
C ILE A 215 -9.48 6.53 -13.41
N GLY A 216 -10.17 5.45 -13.06
CA GLY A 216 -11.50 5.14 -13.58
C GLY A 216 -12.60 6.01 -13.00
N LYS A 217 -13.81 5.82 -13.51
CA LYS A 217 -15.00 6.57 -13.09
C LYS A 217 -15.27 6.43 -11.60
N ASN A 218 -15.61 7.53 -10.94
CA ASN A 218 -15.93 7.56 -9.50
C ASN A 218 -14.84 6.97 -8.60
N ALA A 219 -13.58 6.93 -9.04
CA ALA A 219 -12.52 6.21 -8.33
C ALA A 219 -12.44 6.60 -6.85
N PHE A 220 -12.50 7.89 -6.54
CA PHE A 220 -12.40 8.44 -5.18
C PHE A 220 -13.58 9.38 -4.83
N ASN A 221 -14.68 9.26 -5.54
CA ASN A 221 -15.86 10.06 -5.31
C ASN A 221 -16.34 9.90 -3.86
N ASN A 222 -16.78 11.00 -3.23
CA ASN A 222 -17.37 10.96 -1.89
C ASN A 222 -16.43 10.44 -0.77
N CYS A 223 -15.10 10.55 -0.94
CA CYS A 223 -14.12 10.27 0.12
C CYS A 223 -14.08 11.45 1.10
N LYS A 224 -15.04 11.49 2.04
CA LYS A 224 -15.31 12.65 2.94
C LYS A 224 -14.18 13.01 3.90
N LYS A 225 -13.08 12.24 3.95
CA LYS A 225 -11.92 12.52 4.79
C LYS A 225 -10.66 12.78 3.98
N LEU A 226 -10.71 12.66 2.65
CA LEU A 226 -9.55 12.80 1.79
C LEU A 226 -9.15 14.28 1.66
N GLU A 227 -8.09 14.66 2.35
CA GLU A 227 -7.57 16.03 2.38
C GLU A 227 -6.32 16.24 1.53
N THR A 228 -5.52 15.19 1.33
CA THR A 228 -4.24 15.28 0.63
C THR A 228 -4.15 14.26 -0.49
N VAL A 229 -3.79 14.73 -1.69
CA VAL A 229 -3.52 13.85 -2.85
C VAL A 229 -2.15 14.20 -3.44
N LEU A 230 -1.34 13.16 -3.64
CA LEU A 230 -0.02 13.25 -4.23
C LEU A 230 0.01 12.41 -5.51
N PHE A 231 0.30 13.04 -6.64
CA PHE A 231 0.68 12.36 -7.88
C PHE A 231 2.20 12.34 -7.96
N GLU A 232 2.81 11.17 -7.78
CA GLU A 232 4.26 11.02 -7.84
C GLU A 232 4.84 11.53 -9.16
N ASP A 233 6.09 11.99 -9.11
CA ASP A 233 6.82 12.46 -10.28
C ASP A 233 6.88 11.39 -11.37
N GLY A 234 6.68 11.82 -12.62
CA GLY A 234 6.71 10.91 -13.75
C GLY A 234 6.39 11.59 -15.08
N LEU A 235 6.76 10.93 -16.18
CA LEU A 235 6.51 11.45 -17.54
C LEU A 235 5.15 11.00 -18.10
N ALA A 236 4.61 9.90 -17.58
CA ALA A 236 3.35 9.34 -18.09
C ALA A 236 2.15 10.18 -17.65
N THR A 237 1.32 10.58 -18.59
CA THR A 237 0.07 11.29 -18.32
C THR A 237 -0.94 10.37 -17.63
N VAL A 238 -1.56 10.85 -16.57
CA VAL A 238 -2.72 10.20 -15.93
C VAL A 238 -3.99 10.63 -16.64
N THR A 239 -4.74 9.67 -17.15
CA THR A 239 -6.09 9.91 -17.67
C THR A 239 -7.12 9.67 -16.57
N CYS A 240 -7.88 10.69 -16.23
CA CYS A 240 -8.99 10.60 -15.29
C CYS A 240 -10.31 10.49 -16.04
N TYR A 241 -11.12 9.48 -15.67
CA TYR A 241 -12.43 9.27 -16.30
C TYR A 241 -13.52 9.89 -15.44
N GLU A 242 -14.30 10.73 -16.06
CA GLU A 242 -15.48 11.34 -15.46
C GLU A 242 -16.64 10.34 -15.42
N SER A 243 -17.56 10.54 -14.51
CA SER A 243 -18.85 9.84 -14.50
C SER A 243 -20.00 10.79 -14.78
N TYR A 244 -21.04 10.25 -15.38
CA TYR A 244 -22.30 10.94 -15.57
C TYR A 244 -23.41 10.15 -14.88
N SER A 245 -24.08 10.77 -13.92
CA SER A 245 -25.23 10.16 -13.24
C SER A 245 -26.25 11.23 -12.84
N ASN A 246 -27.53 10.88 -12.94
CA ASN A 246 -28.66 11.75 -12.55
C ASN A 246 -28.69 13.14 -13.22
N GLY A 247 -28.10 13.27 -14.42
CA GLY A 247 -28.04 14.57 -15.09
C GLY A 247 -26.77 15.39 -14.81
N ASP A 248 -25.92 14.93 -13.87
CA ASP A 248 -24.72 15.63 -13.45
C ASP A 248 -23.46 14.83 -13.76
N TYR A 249 -22.39 15.58 -14.09
CA TYR A 249 -21.04 15.05 -14.22
C TYR A 249 -20.31 15.14 -12.88
N HIS A 250 -19.61 14.08 -12.54
CA HIS A 250 -18.82 14.01 -11.33
C HIS A 250 -17.33 13.84 -11.68
N SER A 251 -16.51 14.72 -11.13
CA SER A 251 -15.06 14.61 -11.23
C SER A 251 -14.53 13.45 -10.39
N THR A 252 -13.29 13.03 -10.65
CA THR A 252 -12.63 11.91 -9.94
C THR A 252 -12.66 12.06 -8.41
N PHE A 253 -12.49 13.30 -7.91
CA PHE A 253 -12.44 13.64 -6.48
C PHE A 253 -13.68 14.45 -6.04
N TYR A 254 -14.81 14.23 -6.68
CA TYR A 254 -16.06 14.90 -6.33
C TYR A 254 -16.44 14.66 -4.87
N GLU A 255 -16.83 15.72 -4.16
CA GLU A 255 -17.16 15.69 -2.73
C GLU A 255 -16.02 15.24 -1.79
N CYS A 256 -14.75 15.35 -2.20
CA CYS A 256 -13.61 15.19 -1.33
C CYS A 256 -13.18 16.55 -0.77
N PRO A 257 -12.92 16.68 0.55
CA PRO A 257 -12.48 17.94 1.16
C PRO A 257 -10.97 18.18 0.94
N LEU A 258 -10.54 18.17 -0.32
CA LEU A 258 -9.13 18.30 -0.69
C LEU A 258 -8.59 19.65 -0.22
N LYS A 259 -7.45 19.65 0.47
CA LYS A 259 -6.71 20.83 0.92
C LYS A 259 -5.37 20.96 0.24
N GLU A 260 -4.65 19.85 0.12
CA GLU A 260 -3.29 19.80 -0.41
C GLU A 260 -3.22 18.89 -1.62
N LEU A 261 -2.60 19.39 -2.68
CA LEU A 261 -2.40 18.65 -3.93
C LEU A 261 -0.96 18.80 -4.39
N TYR A 262 -0.28 17.68 -4.63
CA TYR A 262 1.00 17.65 -5.32
C TYR A 262 0.83 17.07 -6.72
N LEU A 263 1.30 17.81 -7.72
CA LEU A 263 1.28 17.43 -9.13
C LEU A 263 2.69 17.09 -9.59
N GLY A 264 3.04 15.82 -9.60
CA GLY A 264 4.34 15.31 -10.08
C GLY A 264 4.34 14.95 -11.57
N ARG A 265 3.18 14.94 -12.24
CA ARG A 265 3.06 14.53 -13.65
C ARG A 265 1.78 15.05 -14.30
N PRO A 266 1.72 15.03 -15.66
CA PRO A 266 0.57 15.54 -16.38
C PRO A 266 -0.70 14.74 -16.09
N ILE A 267 -1.80 15.45 -15.91
CA ILE A 267 -3.15 14.89 -15.69
C ILE A 267 -4.07 15.44 -16.76
N LYS A 268 -4.95 14.61 -17.31
CA LYS A 268 -5.95 15.01 -18.29
C LYS A 268 -7.28 14.27 -18.08
N PRO A 269 -8.42 14.87 -18.48
CA PRO A 269 -9.69 14.16 -18.59
C PRO A 269 -9.67 13.15 -19.73
N SER A 270 -10.61 12.19 -19.70
CA SER A 270 -10.66 11.10 -20.68
C SER A 270 -11.10 11.55 -22.08
N ASP A 271 -12.00 12.52 -22.13
CA ASP A 271 -12.59 12.99 -23.39
C ASP A 271 -11.87 14.17 -24.05
N GLY A 272 -10.89 14.73 -23.33
CA GLY A 272 -10.09 15.86 -23.83
C GLY A 272 -10.82 17.20 -23.96
N TYR A 273 -12.15 17.23 -23.74
CA TYR A 273 -12.98 18.41 -24.04
C TYR A 273 -13.35 19.30 -22.86
N THR A 274 -12.89 19.08 -21.59
CA THR A 274 -13.85 19.36 -20.60
C THR A 274 -13.60 20.43 -19.58
N ILE A 275 -14.69 21.07 -19.31
CA ILE A 275 -15.07 21.71 -18.05
C ILE A 275 -15.08 20.72 -16.86
N TYR A 276 -14.81 19.42 -17.04
CA TYR A 276 -14.90 18.36 -16.03
C TYR A 276 -13.53 17.79 -15.66
N GLU A 277 -12.58 18.66 -15.44
CA GLU A 277 -11.26 18.32 -14.92
C GLU A 277 -11.35 17.73 -13.50
N PRO A 278 -10.41 16.86 -13.12
CA PRO A 278 -10.50 16.10 -11.86
C PRO A 278 -10.57 16.94 -10.59
N PHE A 279 -10.12 18.21 -10.64
CA PHE A 279 -10.05 19.10 -9.48
C PHE A 279 -10.99 20.30 -9.54
N ASN A 280 -11.85 20.39 -10.56
CA ASN A 280 -12.81 21.48 -10.65
C ASN A 280 -13.74 21.48 -9.45
N TYR A 281 -14.02 22.69 -8.92
CA TYR A 281 -14.86 22.92 -7.74
C TYR A 281 -14.37 22.22 -6.47
N SER A 282 -13.10 21.81 -6.42
CA SER A 282 -12.52 21.26 -5.20
C SER A 282 -12.21 22.36 -4.18
N SER A 283 -12.13 21.96 -2.89
CA SER A 283 -11.74 22.85 -1.79
C SER A 283 -10.21 22.96 -1.63
N VAL A 284 -9.45 22.65 -2.68
CA VAL A 284 -7.99 22.72 -2.63
C VAL A 284 -7.52 24.13 -2.29
N SER A 285 -6.68 24.22 -1.26
CA SER A 285 -6.11 25.49 -0.78
C SER A 285 -4.62 25.63 -1.07
N MET A 286 -3.94 24.51 -1.32
CA MET A 286 -2.51 24.46 -1.65
C MET A 286 -2.24 23.51 -2.78
N ILE A 287 -1.57 24.00 -3.82
CA ILE A 287 -1.11 23.19 -4.96
C ILE A 287 0.40 23.34 -5.07
N THR A 288 1.10 22.21 -5.05
CA THR A 288 2.53 22.15 -5.36
C THR A 288 2.70 21.47 -6.71
N ILE A 289 3.48 22.11 -7.59
CA ILE A 289 3.68 21.68 -8.98
C ILE A 289 5.13 21.29 -9.16
N SER A 290 5.38 20.08 -9.62
CA SER A 290 6.74 19.62 -9.93
C SER A 290 7.36 20.39 -11.09
N ASN A 291 8.66 20.61 -11.00
CA ASN A 291 9.46 21.19 -12.10
C ASN A 291 9.58 20.27 -13.34
N SER A 292 9.08 19.05 -13.26
CA SER A 292 9.06 18.11 -14.38
C SER A 292 7.84 18.29 -15.30
N LEU A 293 6.82 19.04 -14.86
CA LEU A 293 5.62 19.26 -15.67
C LEU A 293 5.86 20.35 -16.74
N SER A 294 5.31 20.11 -17.92
CA SER A 294 5.23 21.10 -19.00
C SER A 294 3.80 21.66 -19.20
N SER A 295 2.79 21.04 -18.57
CA SER A 295 1.39 21.49 -18.69
C SER A 295 0.60 21.28 -17.43
N LEU A 296 -0.33 22.19 -17.14
CA LEU A 296 -1.28 22.12 -16.02
C LEU A 296 -2.68 21.81 -16.51
N CYS A 297 -3.38 20.94 -15.77
CA CYS A 297 -4.82 20.73 -15.88
C CYS A 297 -5.61 21.94 -15.37
N ALA A 298 -6.92 21.93 -15.55
CA ALA A 298 -7.76 23.02 -15.04
C ALA A 298 -8.11 22.84 -13.55
N PHE A 299 -8.28 24.00 -12.89
CA PHE A 299 -8.71 24.15 -11.51
C PHE A 299 -9.90 25.11 -11.44
N TYR A 300 -10.90 24.88 -12.26
CA TYR A 300 -12.05 25.79 -12.34
C TYR A 300 -12.85 25.79 -11.03
N GLY A 301 -13.14 26.99 -10.48
CA GLY A 301 -14.02 27.14 -9.31
C GLY A 301 -13.42 26.70 -7.97
N CYS A 302 -12.09 26.60 -7.84
CA CYS A 302 -11.42 26.29 -6.57
C CYS A 302 -11.39 27.53 -5.67
N LEU A 303 -12.41 27.73 -4.84
CA LEU A 303 -12.62 28.96 -4.07
C LEU A 303 -11.68 29.12 -2.86
N GLU A 304 -11.07 28.04 -2.39
CA GLU A 304 -10.15 28.06 -1.24
C GLU A 304 -8.69 28.34 -1.64
N LEU A 305 -8.38 28.31 -2.94
CA LEU A 305 -7.04 28.53 -3.47
C LEU A 305 -6.71 30.04 -3.45
N LYS A 306 -5.74 30.46 -2.63
CA LYS A 306 -5.35 31.86 -2.43
C LYS A 306 -4.11 32.27 -3.21
N GLU A 307 -3.24 31.33 -3.47
CA GLU A 307 -2.03 31.54 -4.25
C GLU A 307 -1.68 30.34 -5.12
N ILE A 308 -0.91 30.60 -6.17
CA ILE A 308 -0.37 29.54 -7.04
C ILE A 308 1.07 29.91 -7.43
N ASP A 309 1.97 28.93 -7.36
CA ASP A 309 3.35 29.04 -7.83
C ASP A 309 3.55 28.12 -9.03
N ILE A 310 3.74 28.71 -10.20
CA ILE A 310 3.83 28.03 -11.49
C ILE A 310 5.31 27.91 -11.86
N PRO A 311 5.87 26.69 -11.91
CA PRO A 311 7.27 26.45 -12.26
C PRO A 311 7.65 26.97 -13.65
N ALA A 312 8.94 27.21 -13.83
CA ALA A 312 9.49 27.66 -15.11
C ALA A 312 9.31 26.65 -16.27
N SER A 313 9.11 25.37 -15.93
CA SER A 313 8.90 24.28 -16.89
C SER A 313 7.53 24.29 -17.55
N ILE A 314 6.56 25.00 -16.97
CA ILE A 314 5.18 25.01 -17.51
C ILE A 314 5.10 25.88 -18.77
N GLU A 315 4.70 25.24 -19.86
CA GLU A 315 4.49 25.85 -21.18
C GLU A 315 3.01 26.07 -21.51
N LYS A 316 2.12 25.31 -20.84
CA LYS A 316 0.68 25.32 -21.10
C LYS A 316 -0.13 25.26 -19.80
N ILE A 317 -1.20 26.03 -19.77
CA ILE A 317 -2.17 26.05 -18.66
C ILE A 317 -3.58 25.95 -19.23
N ARG A 318 -4.46 25.16 -18.58
CA ARG A 318 -5.84 25.08 -19.05
C ARG A 318 -6.72 26.16 -18.45
N SER A 319 -6.93 26.24 -17.14
CA SER A 319 -7.77 27.29 -16.55
C SER A 319 -7.65 27.36 -15.02
N PHE A 320 -7.72 28.57 -14.49
CA PHE A 320 -8.00 28.92 -13.09
C PHE A 320 -9.27 29.81 -13.00
N GLY A 321 -10.16 29.73 -13.98
CA GLY A 321 -11.42 30.47 -13.99
C GLY A 321 -12.28 30.12 -12.78
N GLY A 322 -12.98 31.13 -12.23
CA GLY A 322 -13.80 30.95 -11.03
C GLY A 322 -13.03 30.75 -9.72
N CYS A 323 -11.69 30.73 -9.72
CA CYS A 323 -10.87 30.71 -8.51
C CYS A 323 -10.72 32.14 -7.96
N SER A 324 -11.84 32.72 -7.49
CA SER A 324 -11.91 34.13 -7.14
C SER A 324 -11.09 34.54 -5.92
N SER A 325 -10.58 33.60 -5.15
CA SER A 325 -9.75 33.87 -3.97
C SER A 325 -8.25 33.95 -4.27
N ILE A 326 -7.80 33.68 -5.49
CA ILE A 326 -6.38 33.77 -5.86
C ILE A 326 -6.00 35.25 -5.94
N LEU A 327 -5.13 35.71 -5.04
CA LEU A 327 -4.59 37.06 -5.01
C LEU A 327 -3.06 37.12 -5.23
N SER A 328 -2.40 35.99 -5.32
CA SER A 328 -0.97 35.87 -5.61
C SER A 328 -0.72 34.77 -6.66
N VAL A 329 -0.19 35.18 -7.80
CA VAL A 329 0.20 34.27 -8.88
C VAL A 329 1.68 34.45 -9.13
N LYS A 330 2.49 33.44 -8.82
CA LYS A 330 3.91 33.39 -9.17
C LYS A 330 4.05 32.57 -10.43
N CYS A 331 4.60 33.14 -11.50
CA CYS A 331 4.92 32.40 -12.73
C CYS A 331 6.41 32.54 -13.02
N ARG A 332 7.14 31.43 -12.86
CA ARG A 332 8.60 31.42 -12.97
C ARG A 332 9.11 31.26 -14.41
N ALA A 333 8.21 31.05 -15.37
CA ALA A 333 8.56 30.91 -16.78
C ALA A 333 9.02 32.25 -17.34
N THR A 334 10.10 32.26 -18.12
CA THR A 334 10.58 33.47 -18.82
C THR A 334 9.73 33.82 -20.03
N THR A 335 8.96 32.87 -20.55
CA THR A 335 7.97 33.07 -21.61
C THR A 335 6.60 32.73 -21.07
N PRO A 336 5.57 33.58 -21.27
CA PRO A 336 4.23 33.32 -20.78
C PRO A 336 3.69 31.97 -21.23
N PRO A 337 3.30 31.08 -20.31
CA PRO A 337 2.60 29.84 -20.66
C PRO A 337 1.34 30.14 -21.46
N ARG A 338 1.12 29.39 -22.54
CA ARG A 338 -0.06 29.57 -23.39
C ARG A 338 -1.28 28.86 -22.82
N MET A 339 -2.46 29.40 -23.12
CA MET A 339 -3.70 28.71 -22.82
C MET A 339 -3.90 27.54 -23.77
N ASP A 340 -4.34 26.41 -23.20
CA ASP A 340 -4.68 25.20 -23.95
C ASP A 340 -6.15 25.19 -24.38
N LEU A 341 -7.02 26.01 -23.77
CA LEU A 341 -8.46 26.11 -24.04
C LEU A 341 -8.89 27.56 -24.16
N ASP A 342 -9.26 27.98 -25.35
CA ASP A 342 -9.67 29.39 -25.62
C ASP A 342 -11.09 29.73 -25.12
N TYR A 343 -11.90 28.75 -24.76
CA TYR A 343 -13.29 28.94 -24.33
C TYR A 343 -13.50 29.00 -22.81
N LEU A 344 -12.46 28.71 -22.00
CA LEU A 344 -12.51 28.84 -20.54
C LEU A 344 -11.82 30.14 -20.11
N PRO A 345 -12.29 30.80 -19.03
CA PRO A 345 -11.57 31.88 -18.41
C PRO A 345 -10.18 31.43 -17.95
N PHE A 346 -9.15 32.22 -18.25
CA PHE A 346 -7.79 31.90 -17.83
C PHE A 346 -7.63 32.00 -16.31
N PHE A 347 -7.99 33.18 -15.75
CA PHE A 347 -8.16 33.43 -14.33
C PHE A 347 -9.53 34.07 -14.10
N ASP A 348 -9.98 34.07 -12.84
CA ASP A 348 -11.14 34.81 -12.43
C ASP A 348 -10.94 36.34 -12.56
N ASN A 349 -11.99 37.08 -12.83
CA ASN A 349 -11.92 38.52 -12.95
C ASN A 349 -11.40 39.21 -11.66
N ASN A 350 -11.75 38.66 -10.48
CA ASN A 350 -11.23 39.19 -9.23
C ASN A 350 -9.71 39.01 -9.13
N THR A 351 -9.19 37.87 -9.53
CA THR A 351 -7.76 37.58 -9.60
C THR A 351 -7.05 38.52 -10.57
N LEU A 352 -7.63 38.76 -11.74
CA LEU A 352 -7.04 39.66 -12.74
C LEU A 352 -6.99 41.14 -12.28
N LEU A 353 -8.00 41.61 -11.53
CA LEU A 353 -8.11 42.97 -11.07
C LEU A 353 -7.39 43.25 -9.75
N ASN A 354 -7.47 42.31 -8.80
CA ASN A 354 -7.02 42.53 -7.42
C ASN A 354 -5.83 41.65 -7.03
N GLY A 355 -5.51 40.63 -7.82
CA GLY A 355 -4.35 39.78 -7.62
C GLY A 355 -3.08 40.39 -8.21
N VAL A 356 -1.94 39.95 -7.68
CA VAL A 356 -0.61 40.32 -8.19
C VAL A 356 -0.01 39.14 -8.93
N LEU A 357 0.43 39.41 -10.16
CA LEU A 357 1.22 38.43 -10.95
C LEU A 357 2.71 38.75 -10.78
N TYR A 358 3.45 37.80 -10.25
CA TYR A 358 4.91 37.86 -10.10
C TYR A 358 5.58 37.06 -11.21
N VAL A 359 6.47 37.68 -11.98
CA VAL A 359 7.19 37.09 -13.09
C VAL A 359 8.68 37.42 -13.05
N PRO A 360 9.57 36.68 -13.72
CA PRO A 360 10.98 37.04 -13.80
C PRO A 360 11.14 38.49 -14.25
N SER A 361 12.01 39.27 -13.61
CA SER A 361 12.18 40.68 -13.87
C SER A 361 12.47 41.03 -15.33
N SER A 362 13.23 40.12 -16.00
CA SER A 362 13.53 40.24 -17.45
C SER A 362 12.35 39.97 -18.37
N SER A 363 11.23 39.45 -17.84
CA SER A 363 10.08 39.01 -18.64
C SER A 363 8.83 39.88 -18.48
N ILE A 364 8.87 40.91 -17.64
CA ILE A 364 7.71 41.77 -17.35
C ILE A 364 7.05 42.31 -18.62
N ASP A 365 7.83 42.84 -19.57
CA ASP A 365 7.30 43.41 -20.79
C ASP A 365 6.66 42.37 -21.71
N ILE A 366 7.19 41.16 -21.73
CA ILE A 366 6.63 40.04 -22.52
C ILE A 366 5.28 39.63 -21.94
N TYR A 367 5.19 39.54 -20.60
CA TYR A 367 3.92 39.22 -19.92
C TYR A 367 2.87 40.31 -20.09
N LYS A 368 3.25 41.58 -20.00
CA LYS A 368 2.35 42.70 -20.26
C LYS A 368 1.82 42.75 -21.69
N ALA A 369 2.61 42.31 -22.65
CA ALA A 369 2.22 42.26 -24.06
C ALA A 369 1.37 41.02 -24.41
N ASP A 370 1.31 39.97 -23.54
CA ASP A 370 0.55 38.79 -23.80
C ASP A 370 -0.97 39.02 -23.68
N LYS A 371 -1.75 38.45 -24.61
CA LYS A 371 -3.22 38.63 -24.68
C LYS A 371 -3.99 38.16 -23.44
N ASN A 372 -3.45 37.22 -22.69
CA ASN A 372 -4.09 36.61 -21.51
C ASN A 372 -3.43 37.10 -20.20
N TRP A 373 -2.11 36.98 -20.10
CA TRP A 373 -1.36 37.37 -18.91
C TRP A 373 -1.33 38.89 -18.73
N GLY A 374 -1.32 39.65 -19.82
CA GLY A 374 -1.39 41.14 -19.77
C GLY A 374 -2.72 41.69 -19.26
N LYS A 375 -3.72 40.84 -18.98
CA LYS A 375 -4.96 41.24 -18.30
C LYS A 375 -4.82 41.43 -16.79
N PHE A 376 -3.73 40.97 -16.18
CA PHE A 376 -3.45 41.28 -14.79
C PHE A 376 -3.19 42.78 -14.62
N PHE A 377 -3.92 43.39 -13.69
CA PHE A 377 -3.78 44.80 -13.42
C PHE A 377 -2.41 45.13 -12.79
N ASP A 378 -1.89 44.24 -11.95
CA ASP A 378 -0.60 44.40 -11.29
C ASP A 378 0.35 43.26 -11.65
N ILE A 379 1.47 43.58 -12.34
CA ILE A 379 2.53 42.64 -12.74
C ILE A 379 3.85 43.13 -12.14
N GLN A 380 4.41 42.36 -11.22
CA GLN A 380 5.59 42.68 -10.43
C GLN A 380 6.76 41.72 -10.69
N PRO A 381 8.01 42.10 -10.43
CA PRO A 381 9.14 41.21 -10.52
C PRO A 381 9.11 40.18 -9.38
N LEU A 382 9.46 38.92 -9.70
CA LEU A 382 9.82 37.93 -8.69
C LEU A 382 11.10 38.36 -7.98
N ASN A 383 11.10 38.42 -6.67
CA ASN A 383 12.30 38.61 -5.87
C ASN A 383 13.13 37.31 -5.92
N GLU A 384 14.46 37.44 -6.16
CA GLU A 384 15.40 36.30 -6.32
C GLU A 384 15.51 35.41 -5.05
N GLU A 385 15.04 35.85 -3.91
CA GLU A 385 14.99 35.09 -2.66
C GLU A 385 13.88 34.03 -2.62
N GLY A 386 13.04 33.95 -3.64
CA GLY A 386 11.94 32.99 -3.71
C GLY A 386 12.28 31.64 -4.30
N GLN A 387 13.49 31.09 -4.11
CA GLN A 387 13.72 29.67 -4.35
C GLN A 387 12.98 28.86 -3.28
N TYR A 388 11.77 28.43 -3.63
CA TYR A 388 11.06 27.42 -2.89
C TYR A 388 11.84 26.09 -3.01
N SER A 389 12.61 25.79 -1.99
CA SER A 389 13.03 24.41 -1.74
C SER A 389 11.93 23.79 -0.90
N PRO A 390 11.21 22.78 -1.40
CA PRO A 390 10.22 22.12 -0.57
C PRO A 390 10.86 21.70 0.75
N ALA A 391 10.17 21.94 1.85
CA ALA A 391 10.63 21.44 3.13
C ALA A 391 10.72 19.91 3.05
N LYS A 392 11.87 19.34 3.39
CA LYS A 392 12.05 17.89 3.39
C LYS A 392 11.22 17.26 4.52
N CYS A 393 10.51 16.20 4.23
CA CYS A 393 9.85 15.42 5.26
C CYS A 393 10.86 14.94 6.30
N LYS A 394 10.47 14.97 7.58
CA LYS A 394 11.28 14.40 8.65
C LYS A 394 11.27 12.89 8.56
N LYS A 395 12.42 12.27 8.81
CA LYS A 395 12.57 10.82 8.82
C LYS A 395 11.48 10.16 9.66
N PRO A 396 10.87 9.06 9.19
CA PRO A 396 9.96 8.28 9.99
C PRO A 396 10.64 7.67 11.22
N ILE A 397 9.84 7.51 12.26
CA ILE A 397 10.20 6.73 13.45
C ILE A 397 9.45 5.40 13.31
N ILE A 398 10.19 4.29 13.46
CA ILE A 398 9.62 2.95 13.49
C ILE A 398 9.37 2.59 14.94
N ASN A 399 8.12 2.27 15.29
CA ASN A 399 7.74 1.84 16.62
C ASN A 399 7.34 0.37 16.58
N TYR A 400 7.71 -0.37 17.61
CA TYR A 400 7.31 -1.76 17.80
C TYR A 400 6.65 -1.92 19.16
N ASP A 401 5.43 -2.42 19.18
CA ASP A 401 4.68 -2.74 20.41
C ASP A 401 3.74 -3.91 20.15
N ASN A 402 3.71 -4.87 21.07
CA ASN A 402 2.80 -6.02 21.05
C ASN A 402 2.68 -6.72 19.68
N LYS A 403 3.81 -7.05 19.05
CA LYS A 403 3.87 -7.69 17.73
C LYS A 403 3.35 -6.82 16.58
N ARG A 404 3.26 -5.50 16.78
CA ARG A 404 2.87 -4.52 15.76
C ARG A 404 4.01 -3.56 15.48
N ILE A 405 4.26 -3.30 14.21
CA ILE A 405 5.11 -2.22 13.75
C ILE A 405 4.19 -1.07 13.36
N SER A 406 4.52 0.13 13.81
CA SER A 406 3.85 1.36 13.39
C SER A 406 4.88 2.42 13.04
N PHE A 407 4.49 3.36 12.19
CA PHE A 407 5.33 4.44 11.74
C PHE A 407 4.76 5.77 12.23
N SER A 408 5.63 6.69 12.62
CA SER A 408 5.27 8.06 12.95
C SER A 408 6.29 9.04 12.37
N SER A 409 5.91 10.29 12.16
CA SER A 409 6.80 11.36 11.71
C SER A 409 6.42 12.67 12.37
N ASN A 410 7.41 13.54 12.60
CA ASN A 410 7.18 14.92 13.06
C ASN A 410 6.65 15.83 11.94
N THR A 411 6.64 15.37 10.67
CA THR A 411 5.92 16.04 9.60
C THR A 411 4.47 15.55 9.64
N PRO A 412 3.48 16.41 9.84
CA PRO A 412 2.08 15.99 9.89
C PRO A 412 1.59 15.53 8.52
N ASN A 413 0.60 14.64 8.51
CA ASN A 413 -0.09 14.15 7.31
C ASN A 413 0.84 13.55 6.23
N VAL A 414 1.88 12.81 6.65
CA VAL A 414 2.76 12.08 5.72
C VAL A 414 2.17 10.73 5.36
N ILE A 415 2.54 10.26 4.18
CA ILE A 415 2.32 8.89 3.71
C ILE A 415 3.62 8.13 3.97
N PHE A 416 3.52 6.95 4.57
CA PHE A 416 4.67 6.09 4.82
C PHE A 416 4.78 5.03 3.74
N HIS A 417 5.90 5.05 3.02
CA HIS A 417 6.28 4.01 2.07
C HIS A 417 7.26 3.07 2.77
N HIS A 418 6.90 1.80 2.89
CA HIS A 418 7.74 0.84 3.60
C HIS A 418 7.97 -0.43 2.79
N THR A 419 9.13 -1.02 3.03
CA THR A 419 9.51 -2.33 2.51
C THR A 419 9.95 -3.20 3.68
N ILE A 420 9.38 -4.37 3.81
CA ILE A 420 9.77 -5.35 4.82
C ILE A 420 10.30 -6.58 4.09
N THR A 421 11.57 -6.90 4.31
CA THR A 421 12.23 -8.06 3.73
C THR A 421 12.77 -8.96 4.84
N SER A 422 12.68 -10.26 4.65
CA SER A 422 13.36 -11.25 5.51
C SER A 422 14.51 -11.84 4.72
N PRO A 423 15.78 -11.47 5.02
CA PRO A 423 16.91 -11.98 4.29
C PRO A 423 17.25 -13.45 4.57
N ASP A 424 16.69 -14.04 5.63
CA ASP A 424 17.17 -15.34 6.12
C ASP A 424 16.08 -16.41 6.12
N ILE A 425 15.85 -17.02 4.97
CA ILE A 425 15.58 -18.46 4.94
C ILE A 425 16.93 -19.10 4.57
N ILE A 426 17.77 -19.37 5.56
CA ILE A 426 18.97 -20.18 5.35
C ILE A 426 18.50 -21.61 5.14
N THR A 427 18.43 -22.03 3.90
CA THR A 427 18.36 -23.45 3.54
C THR A 427 19.77 -24.02 3.66
N GLY A 428 20.09 -24.54 4.82
CA GLY A 428 21.36 -25.26 5.09
C GLY A 428 21.06 -26.65 5.63
N VAL A 429 21.80 -27.63 5.17
CA VAL A 429 21.85 -28.97 5.78
C VAL A 429 22.78 -28.87 6.97
N ASN A 430 22.26 -29.00 8.19
CA ASN A 430 23.02 -29.09 9.41
C ASN A 430 22.56 -30.26 10.28
N ASP A 431 23.43 -30.74 11.11
CA ASP A 431 23.42 -31.96 11.93
C ASP A 431 22.25 -32.07 12.95
N GLY A 432 21.01 -31.87 12.51
CA GLY A 432 19.83 -32.19 13.29
C GLY A 432 19.25 -31.07 14.16
N GLU A 433 19.89 -29.90 14.29
CA GLU A 433 19.35 -28.75 15.00
C GLU A 433 19.27 -27.53 14.07
N ILE A 434 18.06 -26.97 13.90
CA ILE A 434 17.83 -25.72 13.17
C ILE A 434 17.44 -24.64 14.18
N LEU A 435 18.29 -23.64 14.35
CA LEU A 435 17.94 -22.43 15.09
C LEU A 435 17.07 -21.55 14.19
N LEU A 436 15.78 -21.46 14.49
CA LEU A 436 14.86 -20.57 13.77
C LEU A 436 14.96 -19.17 14.36
N SER A 437 15.77 -18.32 13.75
CA SER A 437 15.74 -16.88 13.99
C SER A 437 15.16 -16.17 12.76
N ALA A 438 14.11 -15.38 12.93
CA ALA A 438 13.57 -14.54 11.87
C ALA A 438 14.13 -13.13 12.03
N LEU A 439 14.88 -12.67 11.05
CA LEU A 439 15.32 -11.29 10.92
C LEU A 439 14.51 -10.61 9.83
N TYR A 440 13.83 -9.52 10.17
CA TYR A 440 13.15 -8.65 9.21
C TYR A 440 13.91 -7.34 9.09
N ARG A 441 14.30 -6.97 7.88
CA ARG A 441 14.76 -5.61 7.58
C ARG A 441 13.55 -4.78 7.20
N ILE A 442 13.31 -3.72 7.93
CA ILE A 442 12.23 -2.76 7.73
C ILE A 442 12.89 -1.48 7.24
N SER A 443 12.42 -0.98 6.12
CA SER A 443 12.83 0.26 5.53
C SER A 443 11.60 1.12 5.30
N VAL A 444 11.64 2.39 5.70
CA VAL A 444 10.51 3.31 5.56
C VAL A 444 10.99 4.73 5.29
N TYR A 445 10.36 5.40 4.35
CA TYR A 445 10.47 6.84 4.17
C TYR A 445 9.08 7.48 4.20
N ALA A 446 9.02 8.76 4.44
CA ALA A 446 7.79 9.55 4.48
C ALA A 446 7.73 10.48 3.29
N SER A 447 6.58 10.55 2.63
CA SER A 447 6.27 11.54 1.60
C SER A 447 5.08 12.39 2.02
N ARG A 448 5.02 13.61 1.49
CA ARG A 448 3.89 14.53 1.68
C ARG A 448 3.80 15.47 0.49
N ALA A 449 2.59 15.74 0.01
CA ALA A 449 2.36 16.72 -1.04
C ALA A 449 3.02 18.07 -0.68
N GLY A 450 3.82 18.63 -1.59
CA GLY A 450 4.55 19.86 -1.39
C GLY A 450 5.83 19.77 -0.55
N TYR A 451 6.27 18.57 -0.22
CA TYR A 451 7.52 18.31 0.50
C TYR A 451 8.39 17.36 -0.32
N ASP A 452 9.71 17.48 -0.17
CA ASP A 452 10.62 16.43 -0.61
C ASP A 452 10.46 15.21 0.29
N ASP A 453 10.66 14.03 -0.27
CA ASP A 453 10.66 12.78 0.49
C ASP A 453 11.70 12.81 1.60
N SER A 454 11.41 12.16 2.71
CA SER A 454 12.38 12.01 3.78
C SER A 454 13.53 11.10 3.36
N ASP A 455 14.65 11.19 4.08
CA ASP A 455 15.60 10.08 4.09
C ASP A 455 14.93 8.83 4.65
N GLU A 456 15.44 7.69 4.20
CA GLU A 456 14.96 6.38 4.64
C GLU A 456 15.37 6.11 6.10
N THR A 457 14.45 5.55 6.88
CA THR A 457 14.74 4.96 8.18
C THR A 457 14.78 3.45 8.03
N ILE A 458 15.86 2.83 8.50
CA ILE A 458 16.05 1.39 8.46
C ILE A 458 16.02 0.85 9.88
N ALA A 459 15.30 -0.24 10.10
CA ALA A 459 15.31 -0.99 11.34
C ALA A 459 15.35 -2.49 11.06
N TYR A 460 15.82 -3.23 12.05
CA TYR A 460 15.83 -4.68 12.02
C TYR A 460 14.97 -5.20 13.17
N LEU A 461 13.96 -6.00 12.85
CA LEU A 461 13.16 -6.72 13.83
C LEU A 461 13.66 -8.15 13.90
N TYR A 462 14.17 -8.52 15.06
CA TYR A 462 14.71 -9.83 15.35
C TYR A 462 13.80 -10.57 16.33
N TRP A 463 13.38 -11.79 15.98
CA TRP A 463 12.64 -12.67 16.87
C TRP A 463 13.59 -13.66 17.51
N THR A 464 13.72 -13.59 18.83
CA THR A 464 14.49 -14.55 19.60
C THR A 464 13.56 -15.65 20.10
N GLU A 465 13.98 -16.91 19.99
CA GLU A 465 13.30 -18.01 20.67
C GLU A 465 13.87 -18.13 22.09
N ALA A 466 12.98 -18.21 23.08
CA ALA A 466 13.38 -18.59 24.41
C ALA A 466 13.78 -20.07 24.43
N ASN A 467 14.87 -20.41 25.15
CA ASN A 467 15.37 -21.76 25.31
C ASN A 467 14.24 -22.77 25.54
N LEU A 468 14.13 -23.75 24.67
CA LEU A 468 13.19 -24.84 24.74
C LEU A 468 13.75 -25.97 25.62
N GLU A 469 13.25 -26.06 26.85
CA GLU A 469 13.38 -27.29 27.64
C GLU A 469 12.11 -28.18 27.55
N SER A 470 11.15 -27.89 26.68
CA SER A 470 9.94 -28.71 26.54
C SER A 470 9.53 -28.96 25.09
N SER A 471 9.15 -30.18 24.80
CA SER A 471 8.73 -30.69 23.49
C SER A 471 7.32 -30.24 23.04
N ASP A 472 6.74 -29.19 23.63
CA ASP A 472 5.41 -28.71 23.29
C ASP A 472 5.46 -27.44 22.43
N ILE A 473 5.17 -27.59 21.13
CA ILE A 473 5.19 -26.53 20.11
C ILE A 473 4.26 -25.34 20.46
N GLN A 474 3.23 -25.55 21.26
CA GLN A 474 2.33 -24.46 21.67
C GLN A 474 2.96 -23.52 22.70
N THR A 475 3.86 -24.03 23.54
CA THR A 475 4.56 -23.24 24.58
C THR A 475 5.67 -22.36 23.98
N VAL A 476 6.26 -22.78 22.88
CA VAL A 476 7.33 -22.03 22.17
C VAL A 476 6.88 -20.66 21.66
N ARG A 477 5.63 -20.58 21.18
CA ARG A 477 5.09 -19.31 20.65
C ARG A 477 4.76 -18.27 21.75
N ALA A 478 4.59 -18.69 22.99
CA ALA A 478 4.24 -17.80 24.09
C ALA A 478 5.44 -16.97 24.60
N ASN A 479 6.66 -17.44 24.37
CA ASN A 479 7.89 -16.84 24.90
C ASN A 479 8.74 -16.13 23.83
N ALA A 480 8.37 -16.18 22.55
CA ALA A 480 9.08 -15.46 21.51
C ALA A 480 8.85 -13.95 21.64
N ARG A 481 9.93 -13.17 21.68
CA ARG A 481 9.87 -11.70 21.71
C ARG A 481 10.52 -11.09 20.47
N GLY A 482 9.99 -9.97 20.03
CA GLY A 482 10.58 -9.17 18.97
C GLY A 482 11.49 -8.10 19.54
N LEU A 483 12.70 -7.98 19.00
CA LEU A 483 13.64 -6.91 19.29
C LEU A 483 13.72 -5.99 18.08
N LEU A 484 13.36 -4.73 18.24
CA LEU A 484 13.52 -3.71 17.21
C LEU A 484 14.86 -3.01 17.40
N ILE A 485 15.72 -3.06 16.38
CA ILE A 485 17.05 -2.46 16.38
C ILE A 485 17.09 -1.39 15.31
N GLN A 486 17.41 -0.17 15.72
CA GLN A 486 17.52 0.99 14.84
C GLN A 486 18.89 1.64 14.98
N SER A 487 19.47 2.07 13.86
CA SER A 487 20.67 2.90 13.84
C SER A 487 20.32 4.28 13.26
N SER A 488 20.60 5.35 14.01
CA SER A 488 20.39 6.73 13.57
C SER A 488 21.37 7.66 14.26
N ASP A 489 21.96 8.57 13.49
CA ASP A 489 22.79 9.69 13.98
C ASP A 489 23.95 9.28 14.91
N GLY A 490 24.51 8.09 14.69
CA GLY A 490 25.63 7.57 15.50
C GLY A 490 25.16 6.86 16.78
N PHE A 491 23.88 6.56 16.92
CA PHE A 491 23.32 5.77 18.01
C PHE A 491 22.68 4.49 17.49
N ILE A 492 22.77 3.42 18.29
CA ILE A 492 21.95 2.22 18.13
C ILE A 492 20.94 2.20 19.27
N THR A 493 19.67 2.07 18.92
CA THR A 493 18.56 1.90 19.86
C THR A 493 17.99 0.50 19.72
N ILE A 494 17.88 -0.22 20.84
CA ILE A 494 17.33 -1.58 20.91
C ILE A 494 16.08 -1.53 21.79
N SER A 495 14.93 -1.85 21.25
CA SER A 495 13.63 -1.87 21.95
C SER A 495 13.05 -3.28 21.97
N GLY A 496 12.14 -3.56 22.92
CA GLY A 496 11.57 -4.90 23.13
C GLY A 496 12.31 -5.73 24.18
N LEU A 497 13.22 -5.10 24.93
CA LEU A 497 13.97 -5.72 26.03
C LEU A 497 13.14 -5.83 27.32
N ASP A 498 13.50 -6.77 28.18
CA ASP A 498 12.98 -6.76 29.54
C ASP A 498 13.60 -5.60 30.33
N ASN A 499 12.88 -5.10 31.33
CA ASN A 499 13.38 -3.98 32.11
C ASN A 499 14.64 -4.40 32.91
N ASN A 500 15.68 -3.56 32.90
CA ASN A 500 16.96 -3.81 33.54
C ASN A 500 17.78 -4.98 32.92
N GLU A 501 17.47 -5.38 31.70
CA GLU A 501 18.23 -6.40 30.96
C GLU A 501 19.57 -5.84 30.49
N THR A 502 20.62 -6.65 30.59
CA THR A 502 21.97 -6.22 30.17
C THR A 502 22.19 -6.53 28.69
N VAL A 503 22.61 -5.51 27.96
CA VAL A 503 22.95 -5.59 26.53
C VAL A 503 24.42 -5.18 26.39
N SER A 504 25.21 -5.97 25.67
CA SER A 504 26.63 -5.70 25.41
C SER A 504 26.87 -5.50 23.92
N MET A 505 27.64 -4.48 23.57
CA MET A 505 28.05 -4.19 22.19
C MET A 505 29.52 -4.49 21.99
N TYR A 506 29.85 -5.17 20.91
CA TYR A 506 31.21 -5.59 20.55
C TYR A 506 31.54 -5.14 19.11
N THR A 507 32.85 -4.97 18.85
CA THR A 507 33.36 -4.89 17.46
C THR A 507 33.18 -6.24 16.76
N VAL A 508 33.32 -6.27 15.44
CA VAL A 508 33.25 -7.54 14.66
C VAL A 508 34.44 -8.48 14.99
N GLU A 509 35.50 -7.96 15.57
CA GLU A 509 36.67 -8.74 16.07
C GLU A 509 36.44 -9.27 17.49
N GLY A 510 35.29 -8.97 18.12
CA GLY A 510 34.94 -9.47 19.45
C GLY A 510 35.38 -8.60 20.62
N CYS A 511 35.91 -7.39 20.40
CA CYS A 511 36.26 -6.46 21.47
C CYS A 511 35.00 -5.77 22.01
N LEU A 512 34.82 -5.79 23.34
CA LEU A 512 33.69 -5.10 23.98
C LEU A 512 33.81 -3.58 23.78
N ILE A 513 32.76 -2.97 23.25
CA ILE A 513 32.67 -1.52 23.08
C ILE A 513 31.98 -0.91 24.30
N GLU A 514 30.77 -1.40 24.62
CA GLU A 514 29.94 -0.83 25.68
C GLU A 514 28.96 -1.88 26.25
N ASN A 515 28.60 -1.69 27.54
CA ASN A 515 27.50 -2.41 28.19
C ASN A 515 26.46 -1.40 28.62
N SER A 516 25.20 -1.67 28.32
CA SER A 516 24.04 -0.87 28.75
C SER A 516 23.00 -1.75 29.41
N LYS A 517 22.22 -1.18 30.32
CA LYS A 517 21.06 -1.81 30.88
C LYS A 517 19.81 -1.15 30.29
N SER A 518 18.84 -1.96 29.92
CA SER A 518 17.58 -1.44 29.42
C SER A 518 16.82 -0.64 30.46
N ILE A 519 16.26 0.49 30.06
CA ILE A 519 15.35 1.34 30.84
C ILE A 519 14.04 1.38 30.08
N SER A 520 12.94 1.01 30.72
CA SER A 520 11.61 0.93 30.09
C SER A 520 11.63 0.10 28.78
N GLY A 521 12.37 -1.03 28.79
CA GLY A 521 12.44 -1.93 27.62
C GLY A 521 13.36 -1.46 26.49
N THR A 522 14.17 -0.43 26.70
CA THR A 522 15.05 0.14 25.65
C THR A 522 16.48 0.29 26.15
N ALA A 523 17.46 -0.07 25.33
CA ALA A 523 18.89 0.22 25.51
C ALA A 523 19.39 1.07 24.36
N ILE A 524 20.28 2.04 24.65
CA ILE A 524 20.85 2.96 23.67
C ILE A 524 22.38 2.90 23.78
N PHE A 525 23.05 2.79 22.63
CA PHE A 525 24.50 2.77 22.50
C PHE A 525 24.95 3.91 21.60
N ASN A 526 26.07 4.53 21.96
CA ASN A 526 26.73 5.51 21.10
C ASN A 526 27.78 4.78 20.23
N VAL A 527 27.58 4.79 18.91
CA VAL A 527 28.50 4.18 17.95
C VAL A 527 29.27 5.30 17.27
N GLY A 528 30.57 5.33 17.45
CA GLY A 528 31.42 6.26 16.69
C GLY A 528 31.20 6.09 15.17
N ARG A 529 31.34 7.18 14.39
CA ARG A 529 31.13 7.20 12.92
C ARG A 529 32.08 6.29 12.10
N THR A 530 32.92 5.50 12.74
CA THR A 530 34.01 4.73 12.11
C THR A 530 33.70 3.24 11.94
N ASP A 531 32.74 2.68 12.66
CA ASP A 531 32.48 1.24 12.62
C ASP A 531 31.44 0.94 11.53
N LYS A 532 31.76 -0.01 10.63
CA LYS A 532 30.86 -0.46 9.57
C LYS A 532 29.88 -1.54 10.03
N ALA A 533 30.13 -2.19 11.13
CA ALA A 533 29.27 -3.19 11.75
C ALA A 533 29.64 -3.43 13.21
N VAL A 534 28.67 -3.82 14.03
CA VAL A 534 28.86 -4.21 15.44
C VAL A 534 28.11 -5.50 15.74
N ILE A 535 28.51 -6.16 16.83
CA ILE A 535 27.79 -7.33 17.37
C ILE A 535 27.10 -6.90 18.67
N ILE A 536 25.81 -7.08 18.74
CA ILE A 536 25.00 -6.88 19.96
C ILE A 536 24.78 -8.24 20.62
N LYS A 537 25.09 -8.33 21.91
CA LYS A 537 24.84 -9.53 22.71
C LYS A 537 23.80 -9.26 23.80
N ILE A 538 22.78 -10.10 23.86
CA ILE A 538 21.67 -10.03 24.82
C ILE A 538 21.51 -11.44 25.41
N GLY A 539 21.87 -11.62 26.67
CA GLY A 539 21.93 -12.96 27.25
C GLY A 539 22.90 -13.88 26.49
N ASN A 540 22.40 -14.98 25.96
CA ASN A 540 23.15 -15.95 25.15
C ASN A 540 23.14 -15.65 23.65
N GLU A 541 22.38 -14.68 23.21
CA GLU A 541 22.19 -14.34 21.81
C GLU A 541 23.15 -13.28 21.33
N SER A 542 23.57 -13.36 20.08
CA SER A 542 24.44 -12.38 19.43
C SER A 542 23.91 -12.02 18.05
N ILE A 543 23.72 -10.73 17.80
CA ILE A 543 23.19 -10.17 16.57
C ILE A 543 24.24 -9.28 15.93
N LYS A 544 24.62 -9.54 14.67
CA LYS A 544 25.51 -8.68 13.89
C LYS A 544 24.70 -7.63 13.16
N ILE A 545 25.02 -6.37 13.35
CA ILE A 545 24.33 -5.21 12.76
C ILE A 545 25.32 -4.47 11.86
N ALA A 546 24.93 -4.20 10.63
CA ALA A 546 25.62 -3.25 9.75
C ALA A 546 25.16 -1.83 10.08
N LEU A 547 26.11 -0.88 10.21
CA LEU A 547 25.89 0.53 10.59
C LEU A 547 25.83 1.44 9.37
#